data_f755f92a55eb5917779cc66022176010
#
_entry.id   f755f92a55eb5917779cc66022176010
#
_cell.length_a   1.000
_cell.length_b   1.000
_cell.length_c   1.000
_cell.angle_alpha   90.00
_cell.angle_beta   90.00
_cell.angle_gamma   90.00
#
_symmetry.space_group_name_H-M   'P 1'
#
loop_
_entity.id
_entity.type
_entity.pdbx_description
1 polymer ?
#
loop_
_entity_poly.entity_id
_entity_poly.type
_entity_poly.pdbx_seq_one_letter_code
_entity_poly.pdbx_strand_id
1 'polypeptide(L)'
;MHITQIRNATLLVEYAGKTLLIDPLLAERGAYPGFAGTANSHLANPLVDLPVPLATLLAADAVLVTHLHLDHWDETARRMLPRGVPVFAQNEADAHAIRADGFTDVRALDAHGDTAFGAIRISATRGQHGSDAVMAAIGARMGEVSGIVLRHPDEPTLYIAGDTVWNGHVAAALETYAPDVVVLNCGDAQVPGLGAIIMDLDDLAQVARAAPHAAIVASHLEAVNHCVLSRADVRAWRDAQGMKGRVHVPDDGETCVFMHAGAGSR
;
A
#
# COMPACT_ATOMS: atom_id res chain seq x y z
N MET A 1 8.19 14.16 5.74
CA MET A 1 7.85 12.92 5.01
C MET A 1 7.41 13.25 3.59
N HIS A 2 7.92 12.51 2.59
CA HIS A 2 7.48 12.58 1.20
C HIS A 2 6.95 11.22 0.77
N ILE A 3 5.81 11.18 0.07
CA ILE A 3 5.22 9.96 -0.48
C ILE A 3 5.06 10.15 -1.98
N THR A 4 5.83 9.43 -2.76
CA THR A 4 5.73 9.42 -4.23
C THR A 4 4.92 8.21 -4.66
N GLN A 5 3.80 8.44 -5.33
CA GLN A 5 3.03 7.39 -5.99
C GLN A 5 3.82 6.89 -7.20
N ILE A 6 4.21 5.63 -7.20
CA ILE A 6 4.89 5.05 -8.38
C ILE A 6 3.83 4.50 -9.33
N ARG A 7 3.12 3.46 -8.96
CA ARG A 7 1.94 2.91 -9.63
C ARG A 7 1.32 1.81 -8.77
N ASN A 8 0.06 1.50 -8.94
CA ASN A 8 -0.64 0.52 -8.11
C ASN A 8 -0.44 0.83 -6.61
N ALA A 9 -0.11 -0.18 -5.82
CA ALA A 9 0.28 -0.03 -4.41
C ALA A 9 1.77 0.37 -4.21
N THR A 10 2.55 0.45 -5.29
CA THR A 10 3.98 0.78 -5.19
C THR A 10 4.18 2.24 -4.85
N LEU A 11 4.81 2.49 -3.71
CA LEU A 11 5.17 3.82 -3.24
C LEU A 11 6.67 3.92 -2.98
N LEU A 12 7.21 5.12 -3.16
CA LEU A 12 8.53 5.49 -2.65
C LEU A 12 8.33 6.50 -1.52
N VAL A 13 8.71 6.14 -0.30
CA VAL A 13 8.47 6.94 0.90
C VAL A 13 9.79 7.40 1.49
N GLU A 14 10.02 8.73 1.47
CA GLU A 14 11.13 9.33 2.20
C GLU A 14 10.67 9.63 3.63
N TYR A 15 11.27 8.92 4.60
CA TYR A 15 10.86 8.93 6.00
C TYR A 15 12.07 8.89 6.93
N ALA A 16 12.23 9.87 7.79
CA ALA A 16 13.34 9.96 8.76
C ALA A 16 14.73 9.77 8.11
N GLY A 17 14.96 10.40 6.95
CA GLY A 17 16.22 10.32 6.20
C GLY A 17 16.47 8.98 5.53
N LYS A 18 15.46 8.13 5.41
CA LYS A 18 15.48 6.84 4.70
C LYS A 18 14.51 6.85 3.53
N THR A 19 14.87 6.15 2.47
CA THR A 19 14.01 5.89 1.32
C THR A 19 13.48 4.46 1.41
N LEU A 20 12.17 4.31 1.57
CA LEU A 20 11.48 3.04 1.71
C LEU A 20 10.66 2.74 0.45
N LEU A 21 10.86 1.57 -0.15
CA LEU A 21 10.06 1.09 -1.28
C LEU A 21 8.95 0.17 -0.75
N ILE A 22 7.71 0.52 -1.05
CA ILE A 22 6.53 -0.22 -0.59
C ILE A 22 5.95 -1.01 -1.76
N ASP A 23 5.63 -2.28 -1.54
CA ASP A 23 4.89 -3.16 -2.45
C ASP A 23 5.34 -3.05 -3.92
N PRO A 24 6.59 -3.47 -4.25
CA PRO A 24 7.17 -3.20 -5.55
C PRO A 24 6.59 -4.05 -6.69
N LEU A 25 5.80 -3.41 -7.56
CA LEU A 25 5.38 -3.87 -8.87
C LEU A 25 6.29 -3.21 -9.91
N LEU A 26 7.38 -3.87 -10.31
CA LEU A 26 8.48 -3.26 -11.09
C LEU A 26 8.56 -3.71 -12.56
N ALA A 27 7.74 -4.66 -12.99
CA ALA A 27 7.73 -5.17 -14.35
C ALA A 27 7.36 -4.10 -15.39
N GLU A 28 7.75 -4.31 -16.62
CA GLU A 28 7.31 -3.48 -17.74
C GLU A 28 5.78 -3.61 -17.94
N ARG A 29 5.18 -2.58 -18.52
CA ARG A 29 3.77 -2.60 -18.88
C ARG A 29 3.42 -3.86 -19.68
N GLY A 30 2.32 -4.52 -19.31
CA GLY A 30 1.82 -5.71 -20.00
C GLY A 30 2.61 -6.99 -19.79
N ALA A 31 3.55 -7.02 -18.83
CA ALA A 31 4.42 -8.18 -18.59
C ALA A 31 3.68 -9.43 -18.09
N TYR A 32 2.52 -9.26 -17.44
CA TYR A 32 1.75 -10.35 -16.86
C TYR A 32 0.33 -10.41 -17.44
N PRO A 33 -0.28 -11.60 -17.55
CA PRO A 33 -1.70 -11.68 -17.89
C PRO A 33 -2.56 -10.99 -16.82
N GLY A 34 -3.75 -10.56 -17.20
CA GLY A 34 -4.73 -10.07 -16.24
C GLY A 34 -5.10 -11.16 -15.22
N PHE A 35 -5.44 -10.74 -14.00
CA PHE A 35 -5.80 -11.68 -12.92
C PHE A 35 -7.07 -12.44 -13.26
N ALA A 36 -6.94 -13.76 -13.40
CA ALA A 36 -8.04 -14.62 -13.82
C ALA A 36 -9.22 -14.57 -12.83
N GLY A 37 -10.44 -14.48 -13.36
CA GLY A 37 -11.66 -14.44 -12.54
C GLY A 37 -11.93 -13.09 -11.88
N THR A 38 -11.21 -12.03 -12.27
CA THR A 38 -11.44 -10.65 -11.81
C THR A 38 -12.00 -9.78 -12.95
N ALA A 39 -12.41 -8.56 -12.63
CA ALA A 39 -12.85 -7.60 -13.65
C ALA A 39 -11.73 -7.35 -14.68
N ASN A 40 -12.13 -7.14 -15.96
CA ASN A 40 -11.22 -6.82 -17.06
C ASN A 40 -10.04 -7.79 -17.24
N SER A 41 -10.18 -9.07 -16.87
CA SER A 41 -9.11 -10.07 -16.87
C SER A 41 -8.44 -10.33 -18.23
N HIS A 42 -8.98 -9.74 -19.32
CA HIS A 42 -8.37 -9.77 -20.66
C HIS A 42 -7.24 -8.73 -20.84
N LEU A 43 -7.08 -7.78 -19.90
CA LEU A 43 -6.03 -6.76 -19.94
C LEU A 43 -4.76 -7.29 -19.25
N ALA A 44 -3.61 -7.12 -19.90
CA ALA A 44 -2.32 -7.53 -19.35
C ALA A 44 -1.76 -6.49 -18.36
N ASN A 45 -1.29 -6.95 -17.21
CA ASN A 45 -0.74 -6.12 -16.14
C ASN A 45 0.78 -5.94 -16.26
N PRO A 46 1.35 -4.86 -15.71
CA PRO A 46 0.68 -3.60 -15.32
C PRO A 46 0.10 -2.86 -16.54
N LEU A 47 -0.93 -2.04 -16.34
CA LEU A 47 -1.56 -1.27 -17.43
C LEU A 47 -0.79 -0.01 -17.83
N VAL A 48 0.13 0.44 -16.97
CA VAL A 48 0.90 1.68 -17.11
C VAL A 48 2.40 1.41 -16.96
N ASP A 49 3.23 2.28 -17.54
CA ASP A 49 4.68 2.23 -17.39
C ASP A 49 5.14 2.74 -16.02
N LEU A 50 6.40 2.45 -15.65
CA LEU A 50 7.02 3.08 -14.48
C LEU A 50 7.23 4.57 -14.76
N PRO A 51 6.81 5.48 -13.84
CA PRO A 51 6.95 6.92 -14.03
C PRO A 51 8.38 7.42 -13.75
N VAL A 52 9.23 6.57 -13.16
CA VAL A 52 10.62 6.88 -12.82
C VAL A 52 11.54 5.75 -13.29
N PRO A 53 12.85 6.04 -13.49
CA PRO A 53 13.82 4.98 -13.83
C PRO A 53 13.83 3.87 -12.77
N LEU A 54 13.87 2.60 -13.21
CA LEU A 54 13.95 1.45 -12.32
C LEU A 54 15.11 1.57 -11.31
N ALA A 55 16.26 2.09 -11.73
CA ALA A 55 17.43 2.31 -10.88
C ALA A 55 17.12 3.17 -9.64
N THR A 56 16.21 4.13 -9.75
CA THR A 56 15.78 4.96 -8.60
C THR A 56 15.10 4.09 -7.53
N LEU A 57 14.25 3.15 -7.95
CA LEU A 57 13.52 2.26 -7.05
C LEU A 57 14.44 1.20 -6.42
N LEU A 58 15.41 0.70 -7.20
CA LEU A 58 16.41 -0.27 -6.72
C LEU A 58 17.41 0.31 -5.71
N ALA A 59 17.50 1.64 -5.59
CA ALA A 59 18.37 2.34 -4.65
C ALA A 59 17.73 2.57 -3.26
N ALA A 60 16.54 2.05 -3.01
CA ALA A 60 15.87 2.18 -1.72
C ALA A 60 16.69 1.60 -0.56
N ASP A 61 16.64 2.24 0.62
CA ASP A 61 17.32 1.77 1.83
C ASP A 61 16.69 0.50 2.41
N ALA A 62 15.40 0.28 2.17
CA ALA A 62 14.66 -0.91 2.57
C ALA A 62 13.40 -1.10 1.72
N VAL A 63 12.87 -2.32 1.72
CA VAL A 63 11.61 -2.69 1.07
C VAL A 63 10.62 -3.17 2.13
N LEU A 64 9.38 -2.71 2.07
CA LEU A 64 8.29 -3.17 2.92
C LEU A 64 7.22 -3.83 2.03
N VAL A 65 6.81 -5.04 2.40
CA VAL A 65 5.87 -5.84 1.61
C VAL A 65 4.66 -6.18 2.49
N THR A 66 3.49 -5.69 2.09
CA THR A 66 2.23 -5.91 2.83
C THR A 66 1.71 -7.34 2.66
N HIS A 67 1.95 -7.96 1.50
CA HIS A 67 1.64 -9.36 1.18
C HIS A 67 2.25 -9.75 -0.18
N LEU A 68 2.22 -11.05 -0.51
CA LEU A 68 2.95 -11.57 -1.67
C LEU A 68 2.12 -11.74 -2.95
N HIS A 69 0.98 -11.04 -3.12
CA HIS A 69 0.32 -11.02 -4.42
C HIS A 69 1.24 -10.40 -5.48
N LEU A 70 1.06 -10.81 -6.73
CA LEU A 70 1.95 -10.46 -7.85
C LEU A 70 2.02 -8.93 -8.09
N ASP A 71 0.99 -8.20 -7.77
CA ASP A 71 0.94 -6.74 -7.91
C ASP A 71 1.51 -5.96 -6.71
N HIS A 72 2.00 -6.66 -5.67
CA HIS A 72 2.69 -6.12 -4.50
C HIS A 72 4.14 -6.63 -4.37
N TRP A 73 4.43 -7.82 -4.90
CA TRP A 73 5.76 -8.43 -4.89
C TRP A 73 5.98 -9.21 -6.19
N ASP A 74 6.30 -8.50 -7.28
CA ASP A 74 6.39 -9.09 -8.60
C ASP A 74 7.72 -9.83 -8.88
N GLU A 75 7.75 -10.60 -9.96
CA GLU A 75 8.94 -11.35 -10.38
C GLU A 75 10.11 -10.42 -10.74
N THR A 76 9.84 -9.23 -11.24
CA THR A 76 10.87 -8.24 -11.56
C THR A 76 11.50 -7.68 -10.30
N ALA A 77 10.71 -7.35 -9.27
CA ALA A 77 11.23 -6.98 -7.96
C ALA A 77 12.11 -8.09 -7.36
N ARG A 78 11.61 -9.34 -7.36
CA ARG A 78 12.38 -10.50 -6.89
C ARG A 78 13.70 -10.67 -7.62
N ARG A 79 13.76 -10.43 -8.93
CA ARG A 79 14.97 -10.59 -9.74
C ARG A 79 15.93 -9.42 -9.62
N MET A 80 15.44 -8.18 -9.59
CA MET A 80 16.24 -6.98 -9.78
C MET A 80 16.70 -6.30 -8.49
N LEU A 81 15.95 -6.44 -7.39
CA LEU A 81 16.33 -5.86 -6.10
C LEU A 81 17.65 -6.44 -5.60
N PRO A 82 18.52 -5.62 -4.99
CA PRO A 82 19.77 -6.08 -4.39
C PRO A 82 19.50 -7.13 -3.30
N ARG A 83 20.22 -8.25 -3.32
CA ARG A 83 19.99 -9.37 -2.38
C ARG A 83 20.22 -9.02 -0.91
N GLY A 84 21.02 -7.99 -0.65
CA GLY A 84 21.30 -7.50 0.70
C GLY A 84 20.41 -6.34 1.15
N VAL A 85 19.44 -5.88 0.34
CA VAL A 85 18.52 -4.85 0.79
C VAL A 85 17.66 -5.42 1.93
N PRO A 86 17.48 -4.69 3.04
CA PRO A 86 16.54 -5.10 4.09
C PRO A 86 15.11 -5.20 3.53
N VAL A 87 14.45 -6.35 3.72
CA VAL A 87 13.05 -6.55 3.33
C VAL A 87 12.24 -6.86 4.59
N PHE A 88 11.18 -6.09 4.81
CA PHE A 88 10.22 -6.29 5.89
C PHE A 88 8.96 -6.95 5.30
N ALA A 89 8.65 -8.15 5.75
CA ALA A 89 7.50 -8.94 5.33
C ALA A 89 6.44 -8.97 6.43
N GLN A 90 5.17 -9.10 6.06
CA GLN A 90 4.06 -9.05 7.02
C GLN A 90 4.11 -10.13 8.12
N ASN A 91 4.66 -11.31 7.82
CA ASN A 91 4.75 -12.45 8.73
C ASN A 91 5.93 -13.35 8.38
N GLU A 92 6.17 -14.39 9.20
CA GLU A 92 7.31 -15.32 9.00
C GLU A 92 7.14 -16.23 7.77
N ALA A 93 5.91 -16.55 7.37
CA ALA A 93 5.67 -17.37 6.18
C ALA A 93 6.11 -16.61 4.90
N ASP A 94 5.74 -15.33 4.79
CA ASP A 94 6.16 -14.47 3.68
C ASP A 94 7.65 -14.17 3.74
N ALA A 95 8.20 -13.93 4.93
CA ALA A 95 9.65 -13.75 5.11
C ALA A 95 10.43 -15.00 4.66
N HIS A 96 9.92 -16.21 4.95
CA HIS A 96 10.52 -17.45 4.47
C HIS A 96 10.50 -17.56 2.94
N ALA A 97 9.38 -17.22 2.30
CA ALA A 97 9.27 -17.21 0.85
C ALA A 97 10.25 -16.22 0.19
N ILE A 98 10.36 -15.00 0.75
CA ILE A 98 11.31 -13.98 0.25
C ILE A 98 12.76 -14.43 0.45
N ARG A 99 13.12 -15.08 1.56
CA ARG A 99 14.47 -15.67 1.77
C ARG A 99 14.75 -16.76 0.74
N ALA A 100 13.75 -17.55 0.34
CA ALA A 100 13.90 -18.57 -0.70
C ALA A 100 14.20 -17.96 -2.08
N ASP A 101 13.78 -16.71 -2.33
CA ASP A 101 14.16 -15.94 -3.51
C ASP A 101 15.63 -15.43 -3.46
N GLY A 102 16.36 -15.69 -2.37
CA GLY A 102 17.79 -15.40 -2.20
C GLY A 102 18.09 -14.08 -1.48
N PHE A 103 17.11 -13.41 -0.88
CA PHE A 103 17.35 -12.22 -0.05
C PHE A 103 17.97 -12.61 1.30
N THR A 104 18.97 -11.85 1.75
CA THR A 104 19.79 -12.20 2.92
C THR A 104 19.46 -11.43 4.20
N ASP A 105 18.79 -10.26 4.10
CA ASP A 105 18.28 -9.49 5.25
C ASP A 105 16.74 -9.38 5.15
N VAL A 106 16.05 -10.44 5.57
CA VAL A 106 14.58 -10.49 5.56
C VAL A 106 14.07 -10.60 6.99
N ARG A 107 13.21 -9.68 7.37
CA ARG A 107 12.65 -9.54 8.71
C ARG A 107 11.13 -9.65 8.65
N ALA A 108 10.57 -10.60 9.39
CA ALA A 108 9.13 -10.63 9.60
C ALA A 108 8.75 -9.50 10.58
N LEU A 109 7.67 -8.79 10.28
CA LEU A 109 7.10 -7.80 11.19
C LEU A 109 6.50 -8.52 12.41
N ASP A 110 6.68 -7.96 13.59
CA ASP A 110 6.06 -8.49 14.81
C ASP A 110 4.56 -8.17 14.79
N ALA A 111 3.73 -9.20 14.92
CA ALA A 111 2.27 -9.06 14.96
C ALA A 111 1.76 -8.33 16.23
N HIS A 112 2.61 -8.20 17.26
CA HIS A 112 2.25 -7.67 18.58
C HIS A 112 3.21 -6.56 19.08
N GLY A 113 4.17 -6.17 18.27
CA GLY A 113 5.19 -5.20 18.65
C GLY A 113 5.69 -4.35 17.49
N ASP A 114 6.79 -3.65 17.75
CA ASP A 114 7.47 -2.83 16.75
C ASP A 114 8.73 -3.52 16.26
N THR A 115 8.92 -3.55 14.96
CA THR A 115 10.21 -3.88 14.34
C THR A 115 10.97 -2.59 14.07
N ALA A 116 12.26 -2.54 14.45
CA ALA A 116 13.06 -1.34 14.28
C ALA A 116 13.84 -1.35 12.94
N PHE A 117 13.83 -0.22 12.25
CA PHE A 117 14.78 0.09 11.17
C PHE A 117 15.47 1.41 11.46
N GLY A 118 16.63 1.35 12.09
CA GLY A 118 17.26 2.52 12.71
C GLY A 118 16.36 3.12 13.79
N ALA A 119 16.04 4.40 13.65
CA ALA A 119 15.11 5.09 14.56
C ALA A 119 13.62 4.92 14.17
N ILE A 120 13.34 4.37 12.98
CA ILE A 120 11.98 4.13 12.50
C ILE A 120 11.40 2.91 13.22
N ARG A 121 10.18 3.04 13.74
CA ARG A 121 9.36 1.97 14.30
C ARG A 121 8.36 1.53 13.25
N ILE A 122 8.37 0.25 12.92
CA ILE A 122 7.49 -0.38 11.92
C ILE A 122 6.58 -1.36 12.65
N SER A 123 5.26 -1.15 12.60
CA SER A 123 4.26 -2.05 13.16
C SER A 123 3.41 -2.64 12.05
N ALA A 124 3.12 -3.93 12.11
CA ALA A 124 2.09 -4.56 11.27
C ALA A 124 0.70 -4.30 11.85
N THR A 125 -0.29 -4.14 10.97
CA THR A 125 -1.71 -4.14 11.34
C THR A 125 -2.42 -5.29 10.62
N ARG A 126 -3.56 -5.73 11.13
CA ARG A 126 -4.36 -6.73 10.43
C ARG A 126 -5.19 -6.07 9.33
N GLY A 127 -5.46 -6.81 8.25
CA GLY A 127 -6.37 -6.45 7.18
C GLY A 127 -7.29 -7.62 6.81
N GLN A 128 -8.23 -7.37 5.90
CA GLN A 128 -9.11 -8.37 5.32
C GLN A 128 -9.33 -8.06 3.84
N HIS A 129 -8.84 -8.93 2.97
CA HIS A 129 -8.81 -8.73 1.52
C HIS A 129 -10.15 -9.08 0.86
N GLY A 130 -11.17 -8.32 1.25
CA GLY A 130 -12.54 -8.45 0.78
C GLY A 130 -13.56 -8.58 1.93
N SER A 131 -14.84 -8.55 1.59
CA SER A 131 -15.92 -8.74 2.55
C SER A 131 -15.91 -10.16 3.16
N ASP A 132 -16.68 -10.38 4.23
CA ASP A 132 -16.84 -11.73 4.82
C ASP A 132 -17.34 -12.75 3.79
N ALA A 133 -18.20 -12.32 2.85
CA ALA A 133 -18.68 -13.18 1.76
C ALA A 133 -17.56 -13.55 0.78
N VAL A 134 -16.70 -12.61 0.43
CA VAL A 134 -15.49 -12.85 -0.39
C VAL A 134 -14.56 -13.82 0.34
N MET A 135 -14.27 -13.56 1.61
CA MET A 135 -13.36 -14.41 2.40
C MET A 135 -13.91 -15.84 2.57
N ALA A 136 -15.23 -16.01 2.74
CA ALA A 136 -15.85 -17.32 2.79
C ALA A 136 -15.76 -18.07 1.46
N ALA A 137 -15.84 -17.37 0.33
CA ALA A 137 -15.84 -17.98 -1.00
C ALA A 137 -14.43 -18.26 -1.55
N ILE A 138 -13.51 -17.32 -1.39
CA ILE A 138 -12.17 -17.34 -2.01
C ILE A 138 -11.05 -16.94 -1.04
N GLY A 139 -11.27 -16.95 0.26
CA GLY A 139 -10.30 -16.51 1.27
C GLY A 139 -8.93 -17.19 1.18
N ALA A 140 -8.90 -18.48 0.78
CA ALA A 140 -7.64 -19.19 0.55
C ALA A 140 -6.80 -18.58 -0.60
N ARG A 141 -7.44 -17.94 -1.58
CA ARG A 141 -6.77 -17.20 -2.68
C ARG A 141 -6.36 -15.80 -2.23
N MET A 142 -7.16 -15.16 -1.40
CA MET A 142 -6.88 -13.82 -0.88
C MET A 142 -5.71 -13.82 0.10
N GLY A 143 -5.55 -14.90 0.87
CA GLY A 143 -4.46 -15.04 1.84
C GLY A 143 -4.58 -14.10 3.03
N GLU A 144 -3.50 -14.04 3.79
CA GLU A 144 -3.31 -13.03 4.84
C GLU A 144 -2.77 -11.75 4.23
N VAL A 145 -3.26 -10.61 4.71
CA VAL A 145 -2.82 -9.28 4.31
C VAL A 145 -2.62 -8.42 5.54
N SER A 146 -1.68 -7.49 5.46
CA SER A 146 -1.42 -6.53 6.54
C SER A 146 -1.34 -5.11 6.02
N GLY A 147 -1.63 -4.16 6.92
CA GLY A 147 -1.17 -2.80 6.77
C GLY A 147 0.15 -2.59 7.52
N ILE A 148 0.76 -1.44 7.31
CA ILE A 148 2.03 -1.05 7.91
C ILE A 148 1.88 0.34 8.55
N VAL A 149 2.34 0.49 9.79
CA VAL A 149 2.45 1.80 10.45
C VAL A 149 3.92 2.17 10.64
N LEU A 150 4.29 3.37 10.17
CA LEU A 150 5.61 3.94 10.40
C LEU A 150 5.52 5.06 11.43
N ARG A 151 6.40 5.02 12.45
CA ARG A 151 6.49 6.02 13.51
C ARG A 151 7.93 6.46 13.74
N HIS A 152 8.11 7.77 13.88
CA HIS A 152 9.37 8.41 14.26
C HIS A 152 9.06 9.72 15.00
N PRO A 153 9.85 10.15 16.01
CA PRO A 153 9.54 11.34 16.80
C PRO A 153 9.43 12.65 15.97
N ASP A 154 10.16 12.76 14.88
CA ASP A 154 10.25 13.98 14.06
C ASP A 154 9.47 13.89 12.74
N GLU A 155 8.70 12.82 12.53
CA GLU A 155 7.92 12.62 11.31
C GLU A 155 6.43 12.39 11.62
N PRO A 156 5.51 12.72 10.70
CA PRO A 156 4.12 12.31 10.82
C PRO A 156 3.99 10.80 10.94
N THR A 157 3.09 10.32 11.79
CA THR A 157 2.72 8.89 11.83
C THR A 157 2.04 8.52 10.53
N LEU A 158 2.60 7.55 9.79
CA LEU A 158 2.07 7.06 8.52
C LEU A 158 1.42 5.69 8.72
N TYR A 159 0.18 5.52 8.27
CA TYR A 159 -0.48 4.23 8.13
C TYR A 159 -0.74 3.91 6.67
N ILE A 160 -0.19 2.81 6.18
CA ILE A 160 -0.45 2.22 4.86
C ILE A 160 -1.39 1.04 5.11
N ALA A 161 -2.65 1.12 4.68
CA ALA A 161 -3.66 0.13 5.02
C ALA A 161 -3.45 -1.23 4.32
N GLY A 162 -2.75 -1.24 3.16
CA GLY A 162 -2.60 -2.42 2.32
C GLY A 162 -3.91 -2.81 1.62
N ASP A 163 -3.98 -4.04 1.13
CA ASP A 163 -5.17 -4.56 0.46
C ASP A 163 -6.19 -5.07 1.47
N THR A 164 -7.09 -4.20 1.84
CA THR A 164 -8.17 -4.46 2.78
C THR A 164 -9.42 -3.68 2.39
N VAL A 165 -10.60 -4.18 2.73
CA VAL A 165 -11.82 -3.38 2.78
C VAL A 165 -11.94 -2.68 4.13
N TRP A 166 -12.84 -1.72 4.29
CA TRP A 166 -13.17 -1.18 5.61
C TRP A 166 -13.73 -2.27 6.53
N ASN A 167 -13.13 -2.44 7.70
CA ASN A 167 -13.52 -3.43 8.69
C ASN A 167 -13.01 -3.04 10.09
N GLY A 168 -13.32 -3.89 11.10
CA GLY A 168 -12.90 -3.66 12.49
C GLY A 168 -11.37 -3.60 12.70
N HIS A 169 -10.56 -4.23 11.84
CA HIS A 169 -9.09 -4.15 11.95
C HIS A 169 -8.57 -2.78 11.53
N VAL A 170 -9.11 -2.21 10.44
CA VAL A 170 -8.77 -0.85 10.00
C VAL A 170 -9.20 0.17 11.07
N ALA A 171 -10.42 0.05 11.60
CA ALA A 171 -10.91 0.93 12.66
C ALA A 171 -10.00 0.89 13.91
N ALA A 172 -9.61 -0.32 14.35
CA ALA A 172 -8.70 -0.51 15.48
C ALA A 172 -7.29 0.06 15.21
N ALA A 173 -6.77 -0.05 13.99
CA ALA A 173 -5.49 0.55 13.61
C ALA A 173 -5.55 2.08 13.68
N LEU A 174 -6.60 2.70 13.14
CA LEU A 174 -6.81 4.15 13.21
C LEU A 174 -6.93 4.65 14.64
N GLU A 175 -7.66 3.94 15.51
CA GLU A 175 -7.82 4.27 16.93
C GLU A 175 -6.47 4.12 17.67
N THR A 176 -5.76 3.01 17.46
CA THR A 176 -4.53 2.68 18.21
C THR A 176 -3.39 3.61 17.87
N TYR A 177 -3.19 3.89 16.58
CA TYR A 177 -2.02 4.61 16.11
C TYR A 177 -2.29 6.09 15.85
N ALA A 178 -3.56 6.52 15.76
CA ALA A 178 -3.98 7.89 15.46
C ALA A 178 -3.10 8.54 14.36
N PRO A 179 -3.00 7.93 13.15
CA PRO A 179 -2.04 8.35 12.13
C PRO A 179 -2.35 9.76 11.62
N ASP A 180 -1.28 10.53 11.34
CA ASP A 180 -1.39 11.84 10.70
C ASP A 180 -1.68 11.72 9.20
N VAL A 181 -1.19 10.63 8.58
CA VAL A 181 -1.37 10.32 7.15
C VAL A 181 -1.76 8.86 6.99
N VAL A 182 -2.78 8.61 6.16
CA VAL A 182 -3.27 7.28 5.83
C VAL A 182 -3.18 7.08 4.32
N VAL A 183 -2.50 6.03 3.87
CA VAL A 183 -2.53 5.59 2.48
C VAL A 183 -3.56 4.46 2.35
N LEU A 184 -4.49 4.61 1.40
CA LEU A 184 -5.54 3.64 1.13
C LEU A 184 -5.39 3.06 -0.27
N ASN A 185 -5.36 1.74 -0.37
CA ASN A 185 -5.56 1.03 -1.61
C ASN A 185 -7.06 1.01 -1.92
N CYS A 186 -7.52 1.98 -2.73
CA CYS A 186 -8.95 2.26 -2.91
C CYS A 186 -9.40 2.23 -4.38
N GLY A 187 -8.78 1.39 -5.19
CA GLY A 187 -9.12 1.20 -6.59
C GLY A 187 -10.39 0.38 -6.84
N ASP A 188 -11.13 -0.03 -5.81
CA ASP A 188 -12.33 -0.88 -5.93
C ASP A 188 -12.06 -2.11 -6.83
N ALA A 189 -11.04 -2.89 -6.45
CA ALA A 189 -10.70 -4.12 -7.18
C ALA A 189 -11.83 -5.13 -7.08
N GLN A 190 -12.36 -5.59 -8.23
CA GLN A 190 -13.59 -6.35 -8.30
C GLN A 190 -13.38 -7.80 -8.71
N VAL A 191 -14.05 -8.70 -7.97
CA VAL A 191 -14.27 -10.10 -8.37
C VAL A 191 -15.75 -10.25 -8.78
N PRO A 192 -16.04 -10.46 -10.07
CA PRO A 192 -17.42 -10.57 -10.56
C PRO A 192 -18.26 -11.58 -9.77
N GLY A 193 -19.41 -11.15 -9.29
CA GLY A 193 -20.33 -11.95 -8.49
C GLY A 193 -19.99 -12.05 -6.98
N LEU A 194 -18.84 -11.55 -6.55
CA LEU A 194 -18.45 -11.51 -5.14
C LEU A 194 -18.30 -10.08 -4.59
N GLY A 195 -17.87 -9.12 -5.44
CA GLY A 195 -17.71 -7.72 -5.05
C GLY A 195 -16.27 -7.27 -4.88
N ALA A 196 -16.09 -6.17 -4.15
CA ALA A 196 -14.81 -5.54 -3.91
C ALA A 196 -13.90 -6.37 -2.99
N ILE A 197 -12.61 -6.36 -3.30
CA ILE A 197 -11.56 -7.00 -2.48
C ILE A 197 -10.59 -5.98 -1.86
N ILE A 198 -10.62 -4.72 -2.29
CA ILE A 198 -9.98 -3.57 -1.65
C ILE A 198 -11.01 -2.46 -1.48
N MET A 199 -10.62 -1.36 -0.82
CA MET A 199 -11.54 -0.26 -0.53
C MET A 199 -12.12 0.38 -1.79
N ASP A 200 -13.36 0.82 -1.66
CA ASP A 200 -14.10 1.66 -2.61
C ASP A 200 -14.31 3.09 -2.06
N LEU A 201 -15.18 3.88 -2.67
CA LEU A 201 -15.50 5.25 -2.22
C LEU A 201 -16.26 5.28 -0.90
N ASP A 202 -17.09 4.29 -0.60
CA ASP A 202 -17.84 4.21 0.65
C ASP A 202 -16.89 3.87 1.80
N ASP A 203 -15.94 2.97 1.58
CA ASP A 203 -14.87 2.62 2.51
C ASP A 203 -13.94 3.82 2.77
N LEU A 204 -13.55 4.55 1.72
CA LEU A 204 -12.79 5.79 1.84
C LEU A 204 -13.55 6.81 2.71
N ALA A 205 -14.88 6.93 2.53
CA ALA A 205 -15.72 7.79 3.38
C ALA A 205 -15.73 7.32 4.85
N GLN A 206 -15.71 6.01 5.12
CA GLN A 206 -15.62 5.46 6.48
C GLN A 206 -14.29 5.83 7.14
N VAL A 207 -13.16 5.62 6.44
CA VAL A 207 -11.84 6.03 6.95
C VAL A 207 -11.80 7.52 7.21
N ALA A 208 -12.32 8.34 6.28
CA ALA A 208 -12.35 9.80 6.44
C ALA A 208 -13.15 10.26 7.66
N ARG A 209 -14.19 9.54 8.05
CA ARG A 209 -14.95 9.79 9.27
C ARG A 209 -14.24 9.30 10.53
N ALA A 210 -13.61 8.13 10.47
CA ALA A 210 -12.92 7.52 11.60
C ALA A 210 -11.63 8.25 11.99
N ALA A 211 -10.92 8.84 11.02
CA ALA A 211 -9.70 9.61 11.25
C ALA A 211 -9.85 11.06 10.72
N PRO A 212 -10.68 11.91 11.37
CA PRO A 212 -11.02 13.24 10.82
C PRO A 212 -9.85 14.21 10.74
N HIS A 213 -8.77 13.97 11.47
CA HIS A 213 -7.54 14.79 11.47
C HIS A 213 -6.51 14.32 10.43
N ALA A 214 -6.60 13.07 9.96
CA ALA A 214 -5.61 12.51 9.06
C ALA A 214 -5.75 13.03 7.63
N ALA A 215 -4.63 13.29 6.97
CA ALA A 215 -4.58 13.37 5.52
C ALA A 215 -4.71 11.96 4.93
N ILE A 216 -5.38 11.83 3.79
CA ILE A 216 -5.58 10.55 3.10
C ILE A 216 -4.91 10.61 1.73
N VAL A 217 -4.15 9.59 1.38
CA VAL A 217 -3.56 9.40 0.04
C VAL A 217 -4.24 8.21 -0.61
N ALA A 218 -4.92 8.45 -1.73
CA ALA A 218 -5.55 7.40 -2.53
C ALA A 218 -4.50 6.74 -3.44
N SER A 219 -4.33 5.45 -3.31
CA SER A 219 -3.36 4.61 -4.03
C SER A 219 -4.05 3.40 -4.65
N HIS A 220 -3.33 2.57 -5.39
CA HIS A 220 -3.79 1.35 -6.02
C HIS A 220 -4.93 1.60 -7.04
N LEU A 221 -4.74 2.61 -7.89
CA LEU A 221 -5.69 3.05 -8.92
C LEU A 221 -5.12 2.78 -10.31
N GLU A 222 -5.96 2.33 -11.25
CA GLU A 222 -5.74 2.32 -12.71
C GLU A 222 -4.56 1.48 -13.24
N ALA A 223 -3.69 0.93 -12.39
CA ALA A 223 -2.46 0.26 -12.84
C ALA A 223 -2.60 -1.26 -13.05
N VAL A 224 -3.68 -1.87 -12.54
CA VAL A 224 -3.97 -3.30 -12.71
C VAL A 224 -5.42 -3.52 -13.15
N ASN A 225 -5.66 -4.62 -13.87
CA ASN A 225 -6.89 -4.87 -14.62
C ASN A 225 -8.18 -4.82 -13.80
N HIS A 226 -8.15 -5.20 -12.53
CA HIS A 226 -9.34 -5.40 -11.72
C HIS A 226 -9.76 -4.18 -10.88
N CYS A 227 -8.94 -3.14 -10.83
CA CYS A 227 -9.31 -1.85 -10.25
C CYS A 227 -10.27 -1.12 -11.19
N VAL A 228 -11.48 -0.84 -10.72
CA VAL A 228 -12.55 -0.23 -11.54
C VAL A 228 -12.76 1.25 -11.25
N LEU A 229 -12.27 1.76 -10.13
CA LEU A 229 -12.24 3.20 -9.85
C LEU A 229 -11.00 3.85 -10.49
N SER A 230 -11.26 5.00 -11.13
CA SER A 230 -10.21 5.87 -11.65
C SER A 230 -9.85 6.98 -10.66
N ARG A 231 -8.68 7.62 -10.87
CA ARG A 231 -8.30 8.86 -10.17
C ARG A 231 -9.33 9.97 -10.37
N ALA A 232 -9.96 10.03 -11.56
CA ALA A 232 -11.00 10.99 -11.86
C ALA A 232 -12.24 10.80 -10.98
N ASP A 233 -12.66 9.54 -10.75
CA ASP A 233 -13.80 9.22 -9.89
C ASP A 233 -13.52 9.60 -8.44
N VAL A 234 -12.33 9.26 -7.91
CA VAL A 234 -11.92 9.61 -6.55
C VAL A 234 -11.80 11.13 -6.39
N ARG A 235 -11.24 11.84 -7.38
CA ARG A 235 -11.16 13.31 -7.37
C ARG A 235 -12.54 13.97 -7.39
N ALA A 236 -13.47 13.45 -8.21
CA ALA A 236 -14.85 13.95 -8.28
C ALA A 236 -15.58 13.74 -6.94
N TRP A 237 -15.45 12.54 -6.34
CA TRP A 237 -15.99 12.25 -5.02
C TRP A 237 -15.39 13.18 -3.95
N ARG A 238 -14.07 13.30 -3.90
CA ARG A 238 -13.34 14.19 -2.98
C ARG A 238 -13.87 15.62 -3.04
N ASP A 239 -14.04 16.15 -4.26
CA ASP A 239 -14.49 17.51 -4.51
C ASP A 239 -15.95 17.71 -4.06
N ALA A 240 -16.81 16.74 -4.32
CA ALA A 240 -18.20 16.74 -3.87
C ALA A 240 -18.34 16.68 -2.34
N GLN A 241 -17.38 16.03 -1.66
CA GLN A 241 -17.31 16.00 -0.19
C GLN A 241 -16.62 17.21 0.45
N GLY A 242 -16.09 18.15 -0.35
CA GLY A 242 -15.34 19.32 0.14
C GLY A 242 -13.98 18.95 0.77
N MET A 243 -13.37 17.82 0.38
CA MET A 243 -12.17 17.26 1.02
C MET A 243 -10.86 17.53 0.25
N LYS A 244 -10.80 18.53 -0.66
CA LYS A 244 -9.60 18.84 -1.47
C LYS A 244 -8.32 19.02 -0.66
N GLY A 245 -8.41 19.62 0.51
CA GLY A 245 -7.24 19.87 1.38
C GLY A 245 -6.83 18.67 2.22
N ARG A 246 -7.55 17.54 2.13
CA ARG A 246 -7.37 16.40 3.01
C ARG A 246 -7.19 15.07 2.27
N VAL A 247 -7.86 14.89 1.13
CA VAL A 247 -7.73 13.69 0.31
C VAL A 247 -6.87 14.00 -0.91
N HIS A 248 -5.69 13.41 -0.95
CA HIS A 248 -4.72 13.53 -2.03
C HIS A 248 -4.90 12.36 -2.99
N VAL A 249 -4.93 12.65 -4.28
CA VAL A 249 -5.09 11.65 -5.35
C VAL A 249 -3.94 11.86 -6.34
N PRO A 250 -2.72 11.40 -6.00
CA PRO A 250 -1.54 11.66 -6.82
C PRO A 250 -1.59 10.91 -8.15
N ASP A 251 -1.06 11.53 -9.20
CA ASP A 251 -0.74 10.83 -10.43
C ASP A 251 0.53 9.98 -10.27
N ASP A 252 0.75 9.01 -11.16
CA ASP A 252 1.98 8.21 -11.14
C ASP A 252 3.19 9.13 -11.33
N GLY A 253 4.17 9.04 -10.43
CA GLY A 253 5.33 9.93 -10.33
C GLY A 253 5.10 11.19 -9.48
N GLU A 254 3.88 11.48 -9.06
CA GLU A 254 3.58 12.65 -8.22
C GLU A 254 3.96 12.39 -6.75
N THR A 255 4.51 13.42 -6.08
CA THR A 255 4.92 13.37 -4.68
C THR A 255 4.01 14.23 -3.81
N CYS A 256 3.44 13.63 -2.79
CA CYS A 256 2.76 14.32 -1.69
C CYS A 256 3.75 14.62 -0.56
N VAL A 257 3.71 15.84 -0.01
CA VAL A 257 4.62 16.28 1.07
C VAL A 257 3.81 16.52 2.34
N PHE A 258 4.23 15.89 3.44
CA PHE A 258 3.60 16.02 4.74
C PHE A 258 4.61 16.48 5.79
N MET A 259 4.25 17.52 6.53
CA MET A 259 5.09 18.10 7.58
C MET A 259 4.60 17.65 8.95
N HIS A 260 5.51 17.35 9.85
CA HIS A 260 5.15 17.07 11.24
C HIS A 260 4.64 18.34 11.92
N ALA A 261 3.49 18.27 12.58
CA ALA A 261 2.82 19.43 13.19
C ALA A 261 3.67 20.14 14.28
N GLY A 262 4.73 19.49 14.79
CA GLY A 262 5.68 20.05 15.76
C GLY A 262 6.85 20.84 15.19
N ALA A 263 7.03 20.92 13.87
CA ALA A 263 8.20 21.57 13.25
C ALA A 263 8.07 23.11 13.09
N GLY A 264 6.94 23.70 13.50
CA GLY A 264 6.60 25.11 13.30
C GLY A 264 6.84 26.06 14.47
N SER A 265 7.46 25.61 15.58
CA SER A 265 7.71 26.46 16.76
C SER A 265 9.04 26.13 17.45
N ARG A 266 10.14 26.39 16.78
CA ARG A 266 11.44 26.61 17.43
C ARG A 266 12.20 27.74 16.73
#